data_66d9f30d4d6c52014b41ba2a09de4eb1
#
_entry.id   66d9f30d4d6c52014b41ba2a09de4eb1
#
_cell.length_a   1.000
_cell.length_b   1.000
_cell.length_c   1.000
_cell.angle_alpha   90.00
_cell.angle_beta   90.00
_cell.angle_gamma   90.00
#
_symmetry.space_group_name_H-M   'P 1'
#
loop_
_entity.id
_entity.type
_entity.pdbx_description
1 polymer ?
#
loop_
_entity_poly.entity_id
_entity_poly.type
_entity_poly.pdbx_seq_one_letter_code
_entity_poly.pdbx_strand_id
1 'polypeptide(L)'
;IVVSKNFQIERDGSWNHYEGAFTVDTTANDLRFALLLPHKGKVYIDFVSMFPENTFCGHKNGLREDVAGRLRDLRPDFVRWPGGCIVEGLTMDNRIKWKETIGDIVKRPGEYNLWGYRSTYGFGYHEFLQFCEDIDADGLFVCNAGMSCLFRNGDYWEEENRIDNLIQDALDAVEYALGDTTTVYGKRRAENGHAAPFPLKYVEVGNENVGLRYVKNYNRFYKAIKEKYPQIEVVCALMFSPYIQEAEKIDILDPHYYETAGWFYNNADVYDKLPDDIPYKIYVGEYAAIGRPSLYSSLAEAAYLTGVERNADKVQMVSYAPLIENAAHGKDHLLVLKNDSVYGRTNYYVLKMFSENRPDVNLHTDLKPASPEPVFRTNGFIGLGTNNTEAQFKDLKVIVNGEEIYTSGWSDFVDKWTIIRGDWKMEGNLLSQSQKGIDALAILEDREFDDCTIELKAKKISGTEGFRIVFGGTDSNNYFMADIGSHTNESVIFREVNNEGPISL
;
A
#
# COMPACT_ATOMS: atom_id res chain seq x y z
N ILE A 1 -32.07 -15.99 -18.35
CA ILE A 1 -31.39 -15.03 -19.23
C ILE A 1 -31.94 -13.66 -18.89
N VAL A 2 -31.11 -12.78 -18.34
CA VAL A 2 -31.51 -11.41 -18.00
C VAL A 2 -31.61 -10.57 -19.28
N VAL A 3 -30.58 -10.66 -20.13
CA VAL A 3 -30.53 -9.98 -21.41
C VAL A 3 -29.75 -10.83 -22.42
N SER A 4 -30.08 -10.75 -23.70
CA SER A 4 -29.29 -11.39 -24.75
C SER A 4 -29.29 -10.55 -26.03
N LYS A 5 -28.20 -10.66 -26.78
CA LYS A 5 -28.06 -10.06 -28.12
C LYS A 5 -27.54 -11.10 -29.09
N ASN A 6 -28.12 -11.15 -30.28
CA ASN A 6 -27.72 -12.06 -31.33
C ASN A 6 -26.84 -11.34 -32.34
N PHE A 7 -25.76 -12.01 -32.76
CA PHE A 7 -24.91 -11.57 -33.86
C PHE A 7 -24.94 -12.62 -34.97
N GLN A 8 -25.05 -12.17 -36.17
CA GLN A 8 -24.90 -13.05 -37.35
C GLN A 8 -23.43 -13.09 -37.72
N ILE A 9 -22.82 -14.28 -37.57
CA ILE A 9 -21.39 -14.46 -37.81
C ILE A 9 -21.18 -14.64 -39.32
N GLU A 10 -20.31 -13.84 -39.90
CA GLU A 10 -19.85 -14.00 -41.27
C GLU A 10 -18.92 -15.21 -41.41
N ARG A 11 -19.05 -15.96 -42.48
CA ARG A 11 -18.31 -17.22 -42.71
C ARG A 11 -17.27 -17.04 -43.82
N ASP A 12 -16.53 -15.96 -43.77
CA ASP A 12 -15.53 -15.59 -44.78
C ASP A 12 -14.09 -15.99 -44.38
N GLY A 13 -13.92 -16.57 -43.17
CA GLY A 13 -12.61 -16.96 -42.62
C GLY A 13 -11.78 -15.81 -42.05
N SER A 14 -12.35 -14.61 -42.03
CA SER A 14 -11.71 -13.41 -41.48
C SER A 14 -12.07 -13.17 -40.03
N TRP A 15 -11.25 -12.36 -39.34
CA TRP A 15 -11.59 -11.78 -38.05
C TRP A 15 -12.52 -10.60 -38.24
N ASN A 16 -13.73 -10.70 -37.69
CA ASN A 16 -14.75 -9.67 -37.75
C ASN A 16 -15.05 -9.13 -36.37
N HIS A 17 -15.18 -7.79 -36.25
CA HIS A 17 -15.54 -7.11 -35.02
C HIS A 17 -17.07 -7.03 -34.89
N TYR A 18 -17.59 -7.44 -33.75
CA TYR A 18 -19.00 -7.37 -33.39
C TYR A 18 -19.18 -6.49 -32.14
N GLU A 19 -19.95 -5.43 -32.26
CA GLU A 19 -20.24 -4.50 -31.15
C GLU A 19 -21.75 -4.47 -30.92
N GLY A 20 -22.14 -4.35 -29.65
CA GLY A 20 -23.53 -4.25 -29.30
C GLY A 20 -23.76 -3.70 -27.91
N ALA A 21 -24.81 -2.90 -27.76
CA ALA A 21 -25.28 -2.42 -26.49
C ALA A 21 -26.54 -3.16 -26.05
N PHE A 22 -26.72 -3.26 -24.74
CA PHE A 22 -27.94 -3.76 -24.11
C PHE A 22 -28.20 -3.03 -22.81
N THR A 23 -29.46 -2.89 -22.47
CA THR A 23 -29.87 -2.31 -21.18
C THR A 23 -30.37 -3.43 -20.27
N VAL A 24 -29.92 -3.40 -19.03
CA VAL A 24 -30.40 -4.30 -17.98
C VAL A 24 -31.39 -3.52 -17.12
N ASP A 25 -32.61 -4.01 -17.00
CA ASP A 25 -33.72 -3.37 -16.29
C ASP A 25 -33.90 -3.92 -14.86
N THR A 26 -33.04 -4.84 -14.44
CA THR A 26 -33.10 -5.49 -13.15
C THR A 26 -31.72 -5.62 -12.50
N THR A 27 -31.67 -5.45 -11.20
CA THR A 27 -30.47 -5.75 -10.42
C THR A 27 -30.48 -7.23 -10.05
N ALA A 28 -29.40 -7.93 -10.35
CA ALA A 28 -29.24 -9.33 -10.01
C ALA A 28 -27.80 -9.61 -9.54
N ASN A 29 -27.68 -10.50 -8.58
CA ASN A 29 -26.42 -11.06 -8.12
C ASN A 29 -26.08 -12.32 -8.94
N ASP A 30 -24.80 -12.66 -8.99
CA ASP A 30 -24.29 -13.88 -9.64
C ASP A 30 -24.59 -13.99 -11.15
N LEU A 31 -24.59 -12.87 -11.84
CA LEU A 31 -24.70 -12.85 -13.30
C LEU A 31 -23.48 -13.47 -13.95
N ARG A 32 -23.70 -14.20 -15.03
CA ARG A 32 -22.65 -14.76 -15.88
C ARG A 32 -22.77 -14.22 -17.28
N PHE A 33 -21.65 -13.76 -17.81
CA PHE A 33 -21.51 -13.50 -19.25
C PHE A 33 -21.31 -14.85 -19.96
N ALA A 34 -22.06 -15.10 -21.03
CA ALA A 34 -21.95 -16.33 -21.81
C ALA A 34 -22.07 -16.05 -23.31
N LEU A 35 -21.20 -16.66 -24.10
CA LEU A 35 -21.28 -16.71 -25.53
C LEU A 35 -21.91 -18.07 -25.92
N LEU A 36 -23.07 -18.03 -26.58
CA LEU A 36 -23.81 -19.21 -26.93
C LEU A 36 -23.68 -19.46 -28.44
N LEU A 37 -23.30 -20.66 -28.83
CA LEU A 37 -23.27 -21.12 -30.20
C LEU A 37 -24.45 -22.09 -30.41
N PRO A 38 -25.55 -21.67 -31.08
CA PRO A 38 -26.77 -22.48 -31.17
C PRO A 38 -26.66 -23.67 -32.14
N HIS A 39 -25.62 -23.69 -32.99
CA HIS A 39 -25.38 -24.72 -33.96
C HIS A 39 -24.01 -25.36 -33.84
N LYS A 40 -23.87 -26.58 -34.32
CA LYS A 40 -22.55 -27.24 -34.42
C LYS A 40 -21.64 -26.46 -35.38
N GLY A 41 -20.47 -26.11 -34.86
CA GLY A 41 -19.47 -25.35 -35.62
C GLY A 41 -18.21 -25.11 -34.82
N LYS A 42 -17.22 -24.48 -35.42
CA LYS A 42 -15.98 -24.03 -34.77
C LYS A 42 -15.88 -22.52 -34.99
N VAL A 43 -15.76 -21.80 -33.92
CA VAL A 43 -15.57 -20.35 -33.89
C VAL A 43 -14.33 -20.03 -33.09
N TYR A 44 -13.52 -19.13 -33.57
CA TYR A 44 -12.41 -18.54 -32.85
C TYR A 44 -12.90 -17.20 -32.30
N ILE A 45 -12.65 -16.96 -31.03
CA ILE A 45 -13.07 -15.77 -30.32
C ILE A 45 -11.82 -15.18 -29.67
N ASP A 46 -11.63 -13.89 -29.88
CA ASP A 46 -10.58 -13.12 -29.27
C ASP A 46 -11.15 -11.81 -28.73
N PHE A 47 -10.50 -11.22 -27.74
CA PHE A 47 -10.80 -9.94 -27.13
C PHE A 47 -12.31 -9.70 -26.87
N VAL A 48 -12.81 -10.33 -25.83
CA VAL A 48 -14.17 -10.07 -25.35
C VAL A 48 -14.12 -9.01 -24.24
N SER A 49 -14.81 -7.90 -24.43
CA SER A 49 -14.88 -6.81 -23.44
C SER A 49 -16.31 -6.34 -23.23
N MET A 50 -16.58 -5.81 -22.05
CA MET A 50 -17.86 -5.22 -21.71
C MET A 50 -17.62 -4.02 -20.80
N PHE A 51 -18.08 -2.86 -21.23
CA PHE A 51 -17.94 -1.60 -20.51
C PHE A 51 -19.31 -0.98 -20.25
N PRO A 52 -19.49 -0.23 -19.15
CA PRO A 52 -20.68 0.59 -18.98
C PRO A 52 -20.72 1.69 -20.04
N GLU A 53 -21.92 2.12 -20.43
CA GLU A 53 -22.09 3.25 -21.33
C GLU A 53 -21.76 4.58 -20.62
N ASN A 54 -22.16 4.68 -19.35
CA ASN A 54 -21.81 5.82 -18.48
C ASN A 54 -20.44 5.56 -17.87
N THR A 55 -19.46 6.32 -18.30
CA THR A 55 -18.09 6.28 -17.82
C THR A 55 -17.68 7.65 -17.31
N PHE A 56 -16.63 7.70 -16.51
CA PHE A 56 -16.07 8.95 -16.02
C PHE A 56 -15.70 9.86 -17.19
N CYS A 57 -16.15 11.11 -17.16
CA CYS A 57 -16.03 12.11 -18.23
C CYS A 57 -16.58 11.67 -19.60
N GLY A 58 -17.35 10.58 -19.69
CA GLY A 58 -18.00 10.12 -20.91
C GLY A 58 -17.05 9.47 -21.95
N HIS A 59 -15.84 9.10 -21.55
CA HIS A 59 -14.90 8.46 -22.46
C HIS A 59 -15.35 7.06 -22.88
N LYS A 60 -15.24 6.74 -24.17
CA LYS A 60 -15.54 5.39 -24.67
C LYS A 60 -14.63 4.37 -24.00
N ASN A 61 -15.21 3.30 -23.45
CA ASN A 61 -14.48 2.29 -22.67
C ASN A 61 -13.71 2.87 -21.48
N GLY A 62 -14.20 3.98 -20.94
CA GLY A 62 -13.57 4.75 -19.88
C GLY A 62 -13.66 4.11 -18.50
N LEU A 63 -13.20 4.83 -17.53
CA LEU A 63 -13.16 4.41 -16.13
C LEU A 63 -14.58 4.37 -15.52
N ARG A 64 -14.74 3.53 -14.51
CA ARG A 64 -15.95 3.53 -13.67
C ARG A 64 -16.12 4.89 -12.98
N GLU A 65 -17.29 5.48 -13.14
CA GLU A 65 -17.62 6.81 -12.59
C GLU A 65 -17.44 6.88 -11.08
N ASP A 66 -17.88 5.86 -10.34
CA ASP A 66 -17.81 5.82 -8.89
C ASP A 66 -16.35 5.72 -8.39
N VAL A 67 -15.49 4.97 -9.06
CA VAL A 67 -14.08 4.80 -8.69
C VAL A 67 -13.26 6.04 -9.03
N ALA A 68 -13.36 6.49 -10.28
CA ALA A 68 -12.64 7.69 -10.73
C ALA A 68 -13.10 8.95 -9.99
N GLY A 69 -14.40 9.04 -9.66
CA GLY A 69 -14.95 10.09 -8.83
C GLY A 69 -14.32 10.13 -7.43
N ARG A 70 -14.10 8.96 -6.79
CA ARG A 70 -13.39 8.92 -5.49
C ARG A 70 -11.95 9.38 -5.57
N LEU A 71 -11.25 9.07 -6.66
CA LEU A 71 -9.88 9.57 -6.89
C LEU A 71 -9.86 11.07 -7.15
N ARG A 72 -10.77 11.58 -7.99
CA ARG A 72 -10.95 13.03 -8.20
C ARG A 72 -11.25 13.76 -6.90
N ASP A 73 -12.06 13.17 -6.02
CA ASP A 73 -12.45 13.76 -4.73
C ASP A 73 -11.26 13.89 -3.75
N LEU A 74 -10.15 13.20 -3.99
CA LEU A 74 -8.89 13.46 -3.30
C LEU A 74 -8.20 14.74 -3.76
N ARG A 75 -8.62 15.35 -4.89
CA ARG A 75 -7.98 16.53 -5.50
C ARG A 75 -6.45 16.36 -5.60
N PRO A 76 -5.96 15.30 -6.20
CA PRO A 76 -4.51 15.06 -6.28
C PRO A 76 -3.86 16.11 -7.20
N ASP A 77 -2.65 16.55 -6.85
CA ASP A 77 -1.85 17.39 -7.75
C ASP A 77 -1.17 16.58 -8.84
N PHE A 78 -1.01 15.28 -8.62
CA PHE A 78 -0.39 14.37 -9.58
C PHE A 78 -0.90 12.94 -9.44
N VAL A 79 -0.71 12.16 -10.52
CA VAL A 79 -0.94 10.71 -10.54
C VAL A 79 0.31 10.01 -11.03
N ARG A 80 0.74 8.96 -10.33
CA ARG A 80 1.90 8.11 -10.68
C ARG A 80 1.46 6.88 -11.47
N TRP A 81 2.03 6.66 -12.65
CA TRP A 81 1.74 5.51 -13.51
C TRP A 81 2.99 5.00 -14.26
N PRO A 82 3.14 3.70 -14.54
CA PRO A 82 2.32 2.57 -14.08
C PRO A 82 2.54 2.28 -12.60
N GLY A 83 3.59 2.82 -12.03
CA GLY A 83 4.01 2.74 -10.65
C GLY A 83 4.59 1.38 -10.27
N GLY A 84 5.34 1.38 -9.15
CA GLY A 84 5.78 0.21 -8.43
C GLY A 84 6.54 -0.85 -9.24
N CYS A 85 6.56 -2.02 -8.70
CA CYS A 85 7.23 -3.17 -9.29
C CYS A 85 6.67 -3.58 -10.67
N ILE A 86 5.51 -3.08 -11.09
CA ILE A 86 4.94 -3.43 -12.40
C ILE A 86 5.76 -2.86 -13.56
N VAL A 87 6.41 -1.70 -13.39
CA VAL A 87 7.30 -1.14 -14.42
C VAL A 87 8.56 -1.98 -14.58
N GLU A 88 8.95 -2.67 -13.53
CA GLU A 88 10.13 -3.52 -13.50
C GLU A 88 9.85 -4.94 -13.99
N GLY A 89 8.66 -5.48 -13.65
CA GLY A 89 8.26 -6.85 -13.96
C GLY A 89 8.93 -7.91 -13.08
N LEU A 90 8.48 -9.15 -13.24
CA LEU A 90 9.14 -10.32 -12.65
C LEU A 90 10.52 -10.58 -13.29
N THR A 91 10.63 -10.35 -14.58
CA THR A 91 11.86 -10.39 -15.38
C THR A 91 11.91 -9.17 -16.27
N MET A 92 13.06 -8.87 -16.84
CA MET A 92 13.20 -7.78 -17.81
C MET A 92 12.27 -7.92 -19.04
N ASP A 93 11.91 -9.12 -19.43
CA ASP A 93 10.98 -9.36 -20.53
C ASP A 93 9.52 -9.12 -20.13
N ASN A 94 9.18 -9.35 -18.87
CA ASN A 94 7.84 -9.20 -18.30
C ASN A 94 7.57 -7.77 -17.75
N ARG A 95 8.46 -6.80 -17.96
CA ARG A 95 8.22 -5.41 -17.62
C ARG A 95 7.10 -4.81 -18.46
N ILE A 96 6.39 -3.83 -17.92
CA ILE A 96 5.42 -3.09 -18.74
C ILE A 96 6.14 -2.29 -19.85
N LYS A 97 5.60 -2.35 -21.04
CA LYS A 97 6.08 -1.61 -22.22
C LYS A 97 5.00 -0.62 -22.62
N TRP A 98 5.14 0.63 -22.26
CA TRP A 98 4.09 1.63 -22.43
C TRP A 98 3.58 1.76 -23.88
N LYS A 99 4.45 1.53 -24.88
CA LYS A 99 4.09 1.52 -26.31
C LYS A 99 3.08 0.43 -26.67
N GLU A 100 3.02 -0.65 -25.90
CA GLU A 100 2.05 -1.73 -26.07
C GLU A 100 0.71 -1.41 -25.38
N THR A 101 0.65 -0.33 -24.59
CA THR A 101 -0.53 0.10 -23.81
C THR A 101 -1.32 1.23 -24.47
N ILE A 102 -0.93 1.69 -25.66
CA ILE A 102 -1.59 2.77 -26.41
C ILE A 102 -2.21 2.27 -27.72
N GLY A 103 -3.08 3.08 -28.30
CA GLY A 103 -3.78 2.74 -29.54
C GLY A 103 -4.99 1.85 -29.31
N ASP A 104 -5.41 1.17 -30.37
CA ASP A 104 -6.59 0.31 -30.35
C ASP A 104 -6.48 -0.80 -29.29
N ILE A 105 -7.42 -0.81 -28.35
CA ILE A 105 -7.45 -1.71 -27.21
C ILE A 105 -7.44 -3.20 -27.63
N VAL A 106 -8.02 -3.53 -28.79
CA VAL A 106 -8.05 -4.89 -29.35
C VAL A 106 -6.65 -5.39 -29.70
N LYS A 107 -5.71 -4.48 -29.97
CA LYS A 107 -4.33 -4.79 -30.37
C LYS A 107 -3.35 -4.83 -29.22
N ARG A 108 -3.80 -4.46 -28.02
CA ARG A 108 -2.93 -4.45 -26.83
C ARG A 108 -2.74 -5.88 -26.31
N PRO A 109 -1.51 -6.37 -26.19
CA PRO A 109 -1.28 -7.78 -25.85
C PRO A 109 -1.65 -8.11 -24.40
N GLY A 110 -1.59 -7.12 -23.52
CA GLY A 110 -1.68 -7.35 -22.09
C GLY A 110 -0.51 -8.21 -21.58
N GLU A 111 -0.33 -8.30 -20.27
CA GLU A 111 0.75 -9.07 -19.65
C GLU A 111 0.28 -9.74 -18.36
N TYR A 112 0.80 -10.92 -18.06
CA TYR A 112 0.62 -11.55 -16.76
C TYR A 112 1.61 -10.94 -15.77
N ASN A 113 1.12 -10.18 -14.80
CA ASN A 113 1.98 -9.40 -13.94
C ASN A 113 2.46 -10.17 -12.70
N LEU A 114 3.41 -9.58 -12.00
CA LEU A 114 4.09 -10.16 -10.84
C LEU A 114 3.22 -10.32 -9.59
N TRP A 115 1.99 -9.76 -9.58
CA TRP A 115 1.00 -9.98 -8.52
C TRP A 115 0.01 -11.11 -8.83
N GLY A 116 0.21 -11.86 -9.90
CA GLY A 116 -0.54 -13.09 -10.17
C GLY A 116 -1.86 -12.90 -10.90
N TYR A 117 -2.04 -11.79 -11.61
CA TYR A 117 -3.19 -11.57 -12.50
C TYR A 117 -2.75 -11.02 -13.86
N ARG A 118 -3.64 -11.13 -14.84
CA ARG A 118 -3.38 -10.58 -16.17
C ARG A 118 -3.79 -9.11 -16.22
N SER A 119 -2.84 -8.24 -16.50
CA SER A 119 -3.08 -6.86 -16.90
C SER A 119 -3.49 -6.83 -18.37
N THR A 120 -4.67 -6.29 -18.66
CA THR A 120 -5.20 -6.22 -20.06
C THR A 120 -4.66 -5.05 -20.85
N TYR A 121 -3.95 -4.13 -20.18
CA TYR A 121 -3.55 -2.82 -20.72
C TYR A 121 -4.73 -1.92 -21.11
N GLY A 122 -5.93 -2.20 -20.59
CA GLY A 122 -7.11 -1.37 -20.83
C GLY A 122 -6.98 0.05 -20.29
N PHE A 123 -6.31 0.21 -19.14
CA PHE A 123 -5.85 1.48 -18.61
C PHE A 123 -4.35 1.61 -18.90
N GLY A 124 -4.04 2.15 -20.07
CA GLY A 124 -2.67 2.33 -20.56
C GLY A 124 -2.17 3.76 -20.38
N TYR A 125 -1.04 4.05 -21.04
CA TYR A 125 -0.38 5.35 -20.93
C TYR A 125 -1.26 6.52 -21.43
N HIS A 126 -2.04 6.31 -22.50
CA HIS A 126 -2.97 7.32 -23.01
C HIS A 126 -4.08 7.61 -21.99
N GLU A 127 -4.72 6.57 -21.48
CA GLU A 127 -5.84 6.68 -20.53
C GLU A 127 -5.37 7.26 -19.18
N PHE A 128 -4.14 6.96 -18.77
CA PHE A 128 -3.53 7.59 -17.60
C PHE A 128 -3.39 9.10 -17.77
N LEU A 129 -2.79 9.54 -18.89
CA LEU A 129 -2.60 10.97 -19.18
C LEU A 129 -3.93 11.71 -19.32
N GLN A 130 -4.91 11.08 -19.97
CA GLN A 130 -6.27 11.60 -20.08
C GLN A 130 -6.94 11.72 -18.70
N PHE A 131 -6.76 10.72 -17.85
CA PHE A 131 -7.28 10.80 -16.47
C PHE A 131 -6.62 11.93 -15.68
N CYS A 132 -5.32 12.16 -15.84
CA CYS A 132 -4.66 13.33 -15.22
C CYS A 132 -5.32 14.65 -15.66
N GLU A 133 -5.54 14.82 -16.96
CA GLU A 133 -6.22 16.00 -17.49
C GLU A 133 -7.67 16.14 -16.97
N ASP A 134 -8.43 15.05 -16.95
CA ASP A 134 -9.82 15.01 -16.48
C ASP A 134 -10.00 15.45 -15.02
N ILE A 135 -8.97 15.25 -14.19
CA ILE A 135 -9.00 15.59 -12.76
C ILE A 135 -8.13 16.81 -12.38
N ASP A 136 -7.57 17.49 -13.39
CA ASP A 136 -6.66 18.65 -13.21
C ASP A 136 -5.42 18.31 -12.38
N ALA A 137 -4.75 17.19 -12.73
CA ALA A 137 -3.55 16.70 -12.08
C ALA A 137 -2.38 16.55 -13.06
N ASP A 138 -1.15 16.70 -12.57
CA ASP A 138 0.06 16.43 -13.34
C ASP A 138 0.31 14.90 -13.47
N GLY A 139 0.86 14.48 -14.60
CA GLY A 139 1.32 13.10 -14.79
C GLY A 139 2.73 12.89 -14.23
N LEU A 140 2.92 11.80 -13.47
CA LEU A 140 4.22 11.23 -13.11
C LEU A 140 4.35 9.87 -13.81
N PHE A 141 5.19 9.81 -14.83
CA PHE A 141 5.46 8.59 -15.58
C PHE A 141 6.67 7.86 -15.01
N VAL A 142 6.53 6.58 -14.67
CA VAL A 142 7.62 5.73 -14.21
C VAL A 142 8.17 4.91 -15.38
N CYS A 143 9.47 4.96 -15.64
CA CYS A 143 10.16 4.18 -16.65
C CYS A 143 11.10 3.15 -16.05
N ASN A 144 11.33 2.03 -16.76
CA ASN A 144 12.25 1.00 -16.31
C ASN A 144 13.72 1.44 -16.44
N ALA A 145 14.51 1.26 -15.38
CA ALA A 145 15.92 1.64 -15.30
C ALA A 145 16.91 0.54 -15.76
N GLY A 146 16.43 -0.51 -16.43
CA GLY A 146 17.24 -1.65 -16.85
C GLY A 146 17.34 -2.78 -15.82
N MET A 147 16.40 -2.82 -14.87
CA MET A 147 16.34 -3.79 -13.77
C MET A 147 14.91 -4.31 -13.61
N SER A 148 14.78 -5.60 -13.28
CA SER A 148 13.51 -6.18 -12.83
C SER A 148 13.36 -6.02 -11.33
N CYS A 149 12.15 -6.30 -10.80
CA CYS A 149 11.84 -6.10 -9.40
C CYS A 149 12.82 -6.83 -8.47
N LEU A 150 13.55 -6.08 -7.68
CA LEU A 150 14.60 -6.56 -6.77
C LEU A 150 14.06 -7.57 -5.74
N PHE A 151 12.86 -7.36 -5.23
CA PHE A 151 12.23 -8.21 -4.21
C PHE A 151 11.75 -9.56 -4.74
N ARG A 152 11.86 -9.80 -6.08
CA ARG A 152 11.37 -11.03 -6.70
C ARG A 152 12.45 -11.80 -7.44
N ASN A 153 13.05 -11.19 -8.46
CA ASN A 153 14.06 -11.87 -9.28
C ASN A 153 15.39 -11.09 -9.36
N GLY A 154 15.33 -9.75 -9.42
CA GLY A 154 16.53 -8.91 -9.48
C GLY A 154 17.34 -9.07 -10.77
N ASP A 155 16.68 -9.47 -11.88
CA ASP A 155 17.26 -9.55 -13.21
C ASP A 155 17.61 -8.16 -13.75
N TYR A 156 18.61 -8.03 -14.62
CA TYR A 156 19.06 -6.74 -15.14
C TYR A 156 19.75 -6.88 -16.50
N TRP A 157 19.82 -5.76 -17.21
CA TRP A 157 20.60 -5.67 -18.45
C TRP A 157 21.94 -4.95 -18.20
N GLU A 158 23.00 -5.51 -18.73
CA GLU A 158 24.35 -4.92 -18.68
C GLU A 158 24.72 -4.23 -20.00
N GLU A 159 24.08 -4.64 -21.10
CA GLU A 159 24.43 -4.13 -22.43
C GLU A 159 23.98 -2.67 -22.59
N GLU A 160 24.95 -1.81 -22.86
CA GLU A 160 24.70 -0.37 -22.97
C GLU A 160 23.63 -0.01 -24.00
N ASN A 161 23.61 -0.71 -25.15
CA ASN A 161 22.62 -0.50 -26.19
C ASN A 161 21.19 -0.81 -25.75
N ARG A 162 21.01 -1.74 -24.80
CA ARG A 162 19.67 -2.02 -24.24
C ARG A 162 19.24 -0.90 -23.29
N ILE A 163 20.18 -0.34 -22.55
CA ILE A 163 19.89 0.82 -21.69
C ILE A 163 19.61 2.05 -22.57
N ASP A 164 20.34 2.26 -23.67
CA ASP A 164 20.02 3.33 -24.63
C ASP A 164 18.60 3.21 -25.21
N ASN A 165 18.16 1.99 -25.50
CA ASN A 165 16.78 1.75 -25.97
C ASN A 165 15.74 2.11 -24.90
N LEU A 166 16.00 1.84 -23.61
CA LEU A 166 15.11 2.23 -22.51
C LEU A 166 15.09 3.76 -22.30
N ILE A 167 16.24 4.40 -22.45
CA ILE A 167 16.34 5.87 -22.42
C ILE A 167 15.51 6.46 -23.59
N GLN A 168 15.65 5.91 -24.79
CA GLN A 168 14.85 6.35 -25.94
C GLN A 168 13.37 6.11 -25.71
N ASP A 169 12.98 4.96 -25.09
CA ASP A 169 11.60 4.68 -24.72
C ASP A 169 11.02 5.72 -23.75
N ALA A 170 11.83 6.18 -22.78
CA ALA A 170 11.42 7.25 -21.87
C ALA A 170 11.25 8.59 -22.59
N LEU A 171 12.19 8.95 -23.48
CA LEU A 171 12.10 10.16 -24.30
C LEU A 171 10.88 10.12 -25.25
N ASP A 172 10.58 8.98 -25.82
CA ASP A 172 9.41 8.76 -26.67
C ASP A 172 8.10 8.93 -25.88
N ALA A 173 8.07 8.49 -24.61
CA ALA A 173 6.92 8.69 -23.73
C ALA A 173 6.68 10.18 -23.44
N VAL A 174 7.73 10.92 -23.15
CA VAL A 174 7.65 12.38 -22.99
C VAL A 174 7.19 13.05 -24.28
N GLU A 175 7.70 12.61 -25.43
CA GLU A 175 7.26 13.13 -26.74
C GLU A 175 5.79 12.80 -27.01
N TYR A 176 5.32 11.60 -26.62
CA TYR A 176 3.90 11.25 -26.70
C TYR A 176 3.03 12.22 -25.90
N ALA A 177 3.43 12.54 -24.68
CA ALA A 177 2.68 13.43 -23.81
C ALA A 177 2.75 14.90 -24.27
N LEU A 178 3.93 15.42 -24.59
CA LEU A 178 4.18 16.84 -24.76
C LEU A 178 4.45 17.27 -26.20
N GLY A 179 4.87 16.35 -27.08
CA GLY A 179 5.31 16.65 -28.43
C GLY A 179 4.21 17.25 -29.32
N ASP A 180 4.61 18.11 -30.22
CA ASP A 180 3.73 18.62 -31.27
C ASP A 180 3.25 17.50 -32.21
N THR A 181 2.07 17.66 -32.82
CA THR A 181 1.48 16.66 -33.74
C THR A 181 2.31 16.39 -34.99
N THR A 182 3.34 17.16 -35.27
CA THR A 182 4.34 16.91 -36.32
C THR A 182 5.44 15.94 -35.91
N THR A 183 5.65 15.72 -34.61
CA THR A 183 6.58 14.71 -34.10
C THR A 183 6.00 13.31 -34.22
N VAL A 184 6.85 12.27 -34.13
CA VAL A 184 6.43 10.87 -34.30
C VAL A 184 5.37 10.48 -33.25
N TYR A 185 5.63 10.73 -32.00
CA TYR A 185 4.74 10.31 -30.91
C TYR A 185 3.63 11.33 -30.62
N GLY A 186 3.85 12.63 -30.84
CA GLY A 186 2.78 13.63 -30.80
C GLY A 186 1.70 13.38 -31.85
N LYS A 187 2.11 12.97 -33.07
CA LYS A 187 1.18 12.51 -34.12
C LYS A 187 0.41 11.29 -33.67
N ARG A 188 1.08 10.32 -33.05
CA ARG A 188 0.44 9.09 -32.57
C ARG A 188 -0.58 9.36 -31.44
N ARG A 189 -0.30 10.33 -30.55
CA ARG A 189 -1.28 10.84 -29.58
C ARG A 189 -2.52 11.40 -30.28
N ALA A 190 -2.32 12.25 -31.29
CA ALA A 190 -3.42 12.83 -32.06
C ALA A 190 -4.26 11.76 -32.78
N GLU A 191 -3.62 10.74 -33.36
CA GLU A 191 -4.29 9.57 -33.99
C GLU A 191 -5.09 8.77 -32.92
N ASN A 192 -4.68 8.77 -31.67
CA ASN A 192 -5.42 8.17 -30.55
C ASN A 192 -6.53 9.08 -29.99
N GLY A 193 -6.82 10.21 -30.64
CA GLY A 193 -7.95 11.08 -30.34
C GLY A 193 -7.61 12.33 -29.54
N HIS A 194 -6.33 12.57 -29.15
CA HIS A 194 -5.93 13.73 -28.35
C HIS A 194 -4.80 14.52 -29.03
N ALA A 195 -5.14 15.65 -29.65
CA ALA A 195 -4.16 16.45 -30.40
C ALA A 195 -3.34 17.39 -29.49
N ALA A 196 -3.92 17.91 -28.41
CA ALA A 196 -3.23 18.77 -27.46
C ALA A 196 -2.20 18.02 -26.61
N PRO A 197 -1.14 18.67 -26.09
CA PRO A 197 -0.29 18.08 -25.09
C PRO A 197 -1.03 17.71 -23.81
N PHE A 198 -0.61 16.63 -23.16
CA PHE A 198 -1.09 16.20 -21.86
C PHE A 198 -0.28 16.82 -20.70
N PRO A 199 -0.79 16.84 -19.44
CA PRO A 199 -0.12 17.45 -18.30
C PRO A 199 0.96 16.55 -17.69
N LEU A 200 1.96 16.12 -18.46
CA LEU A 200 3.10 15.36 -17.95
C LEU A 200 4.17 16.31 -17.40
N LYS A 201 4.55 16.15 -16.14
CA LYS A 201 5.53 16.99 -15.47
C LYS A 201 6.71 16.22 -14.91
N TYR A 202 6.50 14.98 -14.49
CA TYR A 202 7.50 14.18 -13.82
C TYR A 202 7.83 12.90 -14.58
N VAL A 203 9.10 12.52 -14.57
CA VAL A 203 9.55 11.19 -15.00
C VAL A 203 10.37 10.56 -13.90
N GLU A 204 9.90 9.43 -13.40
CA GLU A 204 10.60 8.62 -12.41
C GLU A 204 11.38 7.52 -13.11
N VAL A 205 12.65 7.37 -12.75
CA VAL A 205 13.56 6.38 -13.33
C VAL A 205 13.70 5.20 -12.40
N GLY A 206 13.08 4.08 -12.78
CA GLY A 206 13.06 2.86 -11.95
C GLY A 206 12.01 2.87 -10.85
N ASN A 207 12.08 1.90 -9.96
CA ASN A 207 11.25 1.76 -8.76
C ASN A 207 12.02 0.95 -7.72
N GLU A 208 12.10 1.44 -6.48
CA GLU A 208 12.74 0.72 -5.34
C GLU A 208 14.12 0.13 -5.69
N ASN A 209 14.88 0.82 -6.49
CA ASN A 209 16.17 0.37 -6.96
C ASN A 209 17.28 0.64 -5.95
N VAL A 210 18.33 -0.16 -6.02
CA VAL A 210 19.49 -0.04 -5.14
C VAL A 210 20.80 -0.20 -5.91
N GLY A 211 21.88 0.32 -5.33
CA GLY A 211 23.24 0.02 -5.76
C GLY A 211 23.76 0.87 -6.92
N LEU A 212 25.06 0.72 -7.15
CA LEU A 212 25.81 1.55 -8.10
C LEU A 212 25.38 1.36 -9.56
N ARG A 213 24.88 0.16 -9.94
CA ARG A 213 24.36 -0.09 -11.29
C ARG A 213 23.17 0.80 -11.58
N TYR A 214 22.22 0.87 -10.65
CA TYR A 214 21.09 1.78 -10.80
C TYR A 214 21.55 3.23 -10.97
N VAL A 215 22.42 3.72 -10.11
CA VAL A 215 22.89 5.11 -10.15
C VAL A 215 23.57 5.43 -11.50
N LYS A 216 24.37 4.53 -12.06
CA LYS A 216 24.95 4.71 -13.40
C LYS A 216 23.90 4.84 -14.50
N ASN A 217 22.87 4.00 -14.45
CA ASN A 217 21.77 4.09 -15.41
C ASN A 217 20.98 5.37 -15.20
N TYR A 218 20.61 5.69 -13.95
CA TYR A 218 19.91 6.92 -13.60
C TYR A 218 20.60 8.17 -14.14
N ASN A 219 21.93 8.32 -13.96
CA ASN A 219 22.69 9.45 -14.47
C ASN A 219 22.55 9.61 -15.99
N ARG A 220 22.52 8.49 -16.73
CA ARG A 220 22.33 8.50 -18.20
C ARG A 220 20.90 8.94 -18.58
N PHE A 221 19.87 8.42 -17.89
CA PHE A 221 18.48 8.85 -18.07
C PHE A 221 18.33 10.33 -17.74
N TYR A 222 18.81 10.74 -16.58
CA TYR A 222 18.75 12.14 -16.13
C TYR A 222 19.32 13.08 -17.20
N LYS A 223 20.53 12.81 -17.66
CA LYS A 223 21.20 13.61 -18.69
C LYS A 223 20.37 13.68 -19.97
N ALA A 224 19.93 12.55 -20.51
CA ALA A 224 19.16 12.49 -21.75
C ALA A 224 17.81 13.22 -21.65
N ILE A 225 17.09 13.05 -20.52
CA ILE A 225 15.82 13.73 -20.30
C ILE A 225 16.02 15.23 -20.19
N LYS A 226 16.98 15.70 -19.38
CA LYS A 226 17.23 17.14 -19.18
C LYS A 226 17.78 17.84 -20.41
N GLU A 227 18.54 17.14 -21.26
CA GLU A 227 19.00 17.68 -22.54
C GLU A 227 17.86 17.94 -23.53
N LYS A 228 16.87 17.04 -23.59
CA LYS A 228 15.73 17.14 -24.55
C LYS A 228 14.52 17.87 -23.97
N TYR A 229 14.26 17.67 -22.68
CA TYR A 229 13.08 18.18 -21.96
C TYR A 229 13.45 18.78 -20.61
N PRO A 230 14.14 19.95 -20.59
CA PRO A 230 14.64 20.56 -19.36
C PRO A 230 13.56 20.91 -18.34
N GLN A 231 12.29 21.04 -18.78
CA GLN A 231 11.12 21.32 -17.93
C GLN A 231 10.63 20.10 -17.15
N ILE A 232 11.00 18.87 -17.56
CA ILE A 232 10.63 17.65 -16.84
C ILE A 232 11.47 17.56 -15.56
N GLU A 233 10.80 17.34 -14.43
CA GLU A 233 11.45 17.00 -13.17
C GLU A 233 11.69 15.48 -13.13
N VAL A 234 12.94 15.09 -12.79
CA VAL A 234 13.35 13.68 -12.81
C VAL A 234 13.42 13.14 -11.40
N VAL A 235 12.64 12.08 -11.15
CA VAL A 235 12.58 11.39 -9.86
C VAL A 235 13.57 10.24 -9.84
N CYS A 236 14.36 10.16 -8.77
CA CYS A 236 15.34 9.13 -8.50
C CYS A 236 14.77 8.12 -7.52
N ALA A 237 14.53 6.88 -7.97
CA ALA A 237 13.96 5.79 -7.17
C ALA A 237 15.02 4.98 -6.37
N LEU A 238 16.08 5.66 -5.91
CA LEU A 238 17.16 5.03 -5.14
C LEU A 238 16.74 4.80 -3.69
N MET A 239 16.46 3.55 -3.32
CA MET A 239 16.10 3.17 -1.97
C MET A 239 17.33 2.90 -1.07
N PHE A 240 17.30 3.42 0.17
CA PHE A 240 18.20 3.06 1.29
C PHE A 240 19.65 2.79 0.90
N SER A 241 20.21 3.58 -0.01
CA SER A 241 21.49 3.28 -0.60
C SER A 241 22.57 4.28 -0.18
N PRO A 242 23.76 3.81 0.20
CA PRO A 242 24.90 4.67 0.46
C PRO A 242 25.43 5.36 -0.83
N TYR A 243 24.91 4.97 -2.01
CA TYR A 243 25.37 5.44 -3.31
C TYR A 243 24.67 6.71 -3.81
N ILE A 244 23.88 7.39 -2.98
CA ILE A 244 23.24 8.66 -3.37
C ILE A 244 24.27 9.72 -3.82
N GLN A 245 25.46 9.68 -3.24
CA GLN A 245 26.57 10.60 -3.57
C GLN A 245 27.18 10.34 -4.96
N GLU A 246 26.92 9.18 -5.55
CA GLU A 246 27.38 8.82 -6.89
C GLU A 246 26.40 9.29 -7.99
N ALA A 247 25.23 9.78 -7.59
CA ALA A 247 24.32 10.43 -8.52
C ALA A 247 24.84 11.83 -8.84
N GLU A 248 25.04 12.11 -10.14
CA GLU A 248 25.56 13.41 -10.60
C GLU A 248 24.64 14.57 -10.23
N LYS A 249 23.33 14.33 -10.32
CA LYS A 249 22.28 15.26 -9.91
C LYS A 249 20.98 14.53 -9.65
N ILE A 250 20.25 14.98 -8.64
CA ILE A 250 18.90 14.51 -8.30
C ILE A 250 18.00 15.75 -8.21
N ASP A 251 16.88 15.78 -8.95
CA ASP A 251 15.86 16.80 -8.75
C ASP A 251 14.98 16.41 -7.55
N ILE A 252 14.49 15.17 -7.55
CA ILE A 252 13.59 14.61 -6.52
C ILE A 252 14.06 13.20 -6.17
N LEU A 253 14.15 12.89 -4.87
CA LEU A 253 14.45 11.54 -4.34
C LEU A 253 13.16 10.89 -3.83
N ASP A 254 12.97 9.60 -4.13
CA ASP A 254 11.77 8.83 -3.80
C ASP A 254 12.03 7.73 -2.75
N PRO A 255 11.88 8.00 -1.44
CA PRO A 255 11.81 6.97 -0.40
C PRO A 255 10.40 6.37 -0.27
N HIS A 256 10.34 5.06 0.08
CA HIS A 256 9.12 4.33 0.37
C HIS A 256 9.07 3.87 1.83
N TYR A 257 7.88 3.87 2.43
CA TYR A 257 7.65 3.50 3.82
C TYR A 257 6.42 2.61 3.99
N TYR A 258 6.64 1.31 4.05
CA TYR A 258 5.64 0.33 4.45
C TYR A 258 5.96 -0.14 5.87
N GLU A 259 5.44 0.58 6.86
CA GLU A 259 5.87 0.48 8.25
C GLU A 259 4.70 0.33 9.21
N THR A 260 4.97 -0.04 10.46
CA THR A 260 3.91 -0.13 11.48
C THR A 260 3.33 1.24 11.84
N ALA A 261 2.12 1.27 12.39
CA ALA A 261 1.54 2.52 12.91
C ALA A 261 2.43 3.17 13.97
N GLY A 262 3.06 2.36 14.84
CA GLY A 262 4.02 2.85 15.83
C GLY A 262 5.24 3.52 15.20
N TRP A 263 5.72 2.99 14.06
CA TRP A 263 6.81 3.62 13.33
C TRP A 263 6.41 5.02 12.82
N PHE A 264 5.22 5.16 12.23
CA PHE A 264 4.73 6.44 11.72
C PHE A 264 4.60 7.49 12.85
N TYR A 265 4.10 7.12 14.03
CA TYR A 265 4.07 8.01 15.18
C TYR A 265 5.48 8.42 15.61
N ASN A 266 6.41 7.47 15.73
CA ASN A 266 7.78 7.72 16.20
C ASN A 266 8.64 8.47 15.17
N ASN A 267 8.23 8.55 13.92
CA ASN A 267 8.93 9.20 12.83
C ASN A 267 8.15 10.39 12.23
N ALA A 268 7.16 10.92 12.96
CA ALA A 268 6.46 12.14 12.55
C ALA A 268 7.39 13.38 12.46
N ASP A 269 8.60 13.29 13.02
CA ASP A 269 9.65 14.32 12.99
C ASP A 269 10.86 13.93 12.12
N VAL A 270 10.77 12.88 11.31
CA VAL A 270 11.93 12.34 10.57
C VAL A 270 12.58 13.38 9.65
N TYR A 271 11.79 14.23 9.04
CA TYR A 271 12.25 15.27 8.12
C TYR A 271 12.77 16.52 8.84
N ASP A 272 12.40 16.75 10.11
CA ASP A 272 12.96 17.82 10.94
C ASP A 272 14.45 17.63 11.18
N LYS A 273 14.92 16.38 11.08
CA LYS A 273 16.32 15.98 11.33
C LYS A 273 17.21 16.12 10.09
N LEU A 274 16.64 16.41 8.94
CA LEU A 274 17.40 16.61 7.70
C LEU A 274 18.03 18.01 7.68
N PRO A 275 19.23 18.14 7.10
CA PRO A 275 19.82 19.46 6.84
C PRO A 275 18.90 20.35 6.01
N ASP A 276 18.97 21.66 6.24
CA ASP A 276 18.15 22.63 5.51
C ASP A 276 18.59 22.83 4.05
N ASP A 277 19.83 22.44 3.74
CA ASP A 277 20.47 22.64 2.43
C ASP A 277 20.61 21.36 1.61
N ILE A 278 19.70 20.37 1.80
CA ILE A 278 19.70 19.18 0.94
C ILE A 278 19.53 19.58 -0.53
N PRO A 279 20.35 18.99 -1.46
CA PRO A 279 20.40 19.47 -2.85
C PRO A 279 19.28 18.95 -3.74
N TYR A 280 18.28 18.26 -3.18
CA TYR A 280 17.14 17.68 -3.88
C TYR A 280 15.85 17.85 -3.06
N LYS A 281 14.71 17.67 -3.70
CA LYS A 281 13.42 17.55 -3.01
C LYS A 281 13.11 16.08 -2.72
N ILE A 282 12.19 15.84 -1.80
CA ILE A 282 11.73 14.51 -1.43
C ILE A 282 10.30 14.31 -1.94
N TYR A 283 10.09 13.18 -2.56
CA TYR A 283 8.80 12.63 -2.90
C TYR A 283 8.63 11.29 -2.15
N VAL A 284 7.72 11.21 -1.21
CA VAL A 284 7.38 9.94 -0.56
C VAL A 284 6.44 9.19 -1.50
N GLY A 285 7.00 8.39 -2.39
CA GLY A 285 6.28 7.80 -3.51
C GLY A 285 5.35 6.65 -3.13
N GLU A 286 5.67 5.95 -2.05
CA GLU A 286 4.80 4.92 -1.51
C GLU A 286 4.86 4.95 0.02
N TYR A 287 3.71 5.08 0.67
CA TYR A 287 3.61 4.89 2.11
C TYR A 287 2.27 4.28 2.50
N ALA A 288 2.29 3.42 3.50
CA ALA A 288 1.12 2.90 4.18
C ALA A 288 1.49 2.33 5.55
N ALA A 289 0.64 2.51 6.54
CA ALA A 289 0.73 1.77 7.77
C ALA A 289 0.32 0.30 7.53
N ILE A 290 1.29 -0.62 7.65
CA ILE A 290 1.04 -2.05 7.44
C ILE A 290 0.26 -2.66 8.60
N GLY A 291 -0.51 -3.71 8.33
CA GLY A 291 -1.39 -4.37 9.27
C GLY A 291 -2.86 -4.14 8.92
N ARG A 292 -3.76 -4.36 9.88
CA ARG A 292 -5.18 -4.08 9.65
C ARG A 292 -5.44 -2.58 9.66
N PRO A 293 -6.10 -2.03 8.63
CA PRO A 293 -6.51 -0.64 8.65
C PRO A 293 -7.45 -0.38 9.82
N SER A 294 -7.09 0.58 10.63
CA SER A 294 -7.82 0.99 11.82
C SER A 294 -7.78 2.50 11.97
N LEU A 295 -8.60 3.05 12.84
CA LEU A 295 -8.50 4.47 13.17
C LEU A 295 -7.12 4.82 13.73
N TYR A 296 -6.51 3.92 14.51
CA TYR A 296 -5.17 4.08 15.07
C TYR A 296 -4.10 4.20 13.97
N SER A 297 -4.10 3.29 12.98
CA SER A 297 -3.17 3.37 11.86
C SER A 297 -3.36 4.63 11.03
N SER A 298 -4.62 5.05 10.82
CA SER A 298 -4.93 6.28 10.09
C SER A 298 -4.48 7.54 10.83
N LEU A 299 -4.60 7.59 12.16
CA LEU A 299 -4.09 8.68 12.98
C LEU A 299 -2.55 8.71 13.00
N ALA A 300 -1.89 7.55 12.94
CA ALA A 300 -0.44 7.46 12.81
C ALA A 300 0.05 8.05 11.48
N GLU A 301 -0.61 7.70 10.39
CA GLU A 301 -0.36 8.31 9.07
C GLU A 301 -0.62 9.82 9.08
N ALA A 302 -1.69 10.28 9.77
CA ALA A 302 -1.98 11.70 9.94
C ALA A 302 -0.86 12.42 10.70
N ALA A 303 -0.36 11.84 11.80
CA ALA A 303 0.78 12.39 12.55
C ALA A 303 2.03 12.53 11.68
N TYR A 304 2.35 11.51 10.88
CA TYR A 304 3.43 11.57 9.92
C TYR A 304 3.25 12.66 8.87
N LEU A 305 2.03 12.78 8.28
CA LEU A 305 1.72 13.81 7.30
C LEU A 305 1.82 15.24 7.85
N THR A 306 1.53 15.46 9.14
CA THR A 306 1.80 16.78 9.75
C THR A 306 3.29 17.11 9.77
N GLY A 307 4.15 16.12 9.93
CA GLY A 307 5.60 16.27 9.82
C GLY A 307 6.06 16.55 8.38
N VAL A 308 5.42 15.91 7.40
CA VAL A 308 5.63 16.18 5.98
C VAL A 308 5.28 17.63 5.64
N GLU A 309 4.08 18.10 6.00
CA GLU A 309 3.67 19.49 5.77
C GLU A 309 4.56 20.51 6.46
N ARG A 310 5.00 20.21 7.69
CA ARG A 310 5.94 21.08 8.43
C ARG A 310 7.28 21.25 7.71
N ASN A 311 7.68 20.27 6.90
CA ASN A 311 8.89 20.25 6.09
C ASN A 311 8.62 20.38 4.58
N ALA A 312 7.61 21.14 4.18
CA ALA A 312 7.23 21.33 2.77
C ALA A 312 8.33 22.01 1.93
N ASP A 313 9.30 22.63 2.57
CA ASP A 313 10.52 23.13 1.93
C ASP A 313 11.45 22.00 1.43
N LYS A 314 11.39 20.82 2.06
CA LYS A 314 12.17 19.61 1.72
C LYS A 314 11.33 18.54 1.05
N VAL A 315 10.13 18.25 1.59
CA VAL A 315 9.21 17.22 1.10
C VAL A 315 8.15 17.85 0.21
N GLN A 316 8.30 17.66 -1.09
CA GLN A 316 7.46 18.30 -2.10
C GLN A 316 6.19 17.49 -2.40
N MET A 317 6.26 16.16 -2.33
CA MET A 317 5.21 15.27 -2.81
C MET A 317 5.06 14.06 -1.89
N VAL A 318 3.83 13.54 -1.78
CA VAL A 318 3.53 12.24 -1.18
C VAL A 318 2.47 11.52 -1.99
N SER A 319 2.52 10.20 -2.06
CA SER A 319 1.45 9.37 -2.60
C SER A 319 1.25 8.08 -1.80
N TYR A 320 -0.01 7.73 -1.58
CA TYR A 320 -0.40 6.52 -0.89
C TYR A 320 -0.34 5.31 -1.82
N ALA A 321 0.18 4.20 -1.34
CA ALA A 321 0.19 2.93 -2.08
C ALA A 321 0.02 1.72 -1.15
N PRO A 322 -0.69 0.67 -1.61
CA PRO A 322 -1.52 0.59 -2.80
C PRO A 322 -2.80 1.42 -2.71
N LEU A 323 -3.23 1.98 -3.85
CA LEU A 323 -4.33 2.94 -3.89
C LEU A 323 -5.70 2.28 -3.90
N ILE A 324 -5.89 1.25 -4.72
CA ILE A 324 -7.17 0.57 -4.93
C ILE A 324 -7.00 -0.93 -4.85
N GLU A 325 -7.94 -1.61 -4.21
CA GLU A 325 -7.99 -3.05 -4.18
C GLU A 325 -9.40 -3.61 -4.38
N ASN A 326 -9.48 -4.75 -5.05
CA ASN A 326 -10.70 -5.52 -5.14
C ASN A 326 -10.95 -6.26 -3.80
N ALA A 327 -12.13 -6.05 -3.21
CA ALA A 327 -12.55 -6.66 -1.94
C ALA A 327 -12.41 -8.20 -1.91
N ALA A 328 -12.48 -8.85 -3.07
CA ALA A 328 -12.32 -10.30 -3.16
C ALA A 328 -10.89 -10.79 -2.87
N HIS A 329 -9.89 -9.92 -2.90
CA HIS A 329 -8.49 -10.26 -2.62
C HIS A 329 -8.13 -10.16 -1.13
N GLY A 330 -9.00 -9.53 -0.32
CA GLY A 330 -8.90 -9.53 1.14
C GLY A 330 -7.76 -8.71 1.75
N LYS A 331 -7.13 -7.83 0.95
CA LYS A 331 -6.17 -6.85 1.45
C LYS A 331 -6.85 -5.49 1.61
N ASP A 332 -6.38 -4.74 2.56
CA ASP A 332 -6.99 -3.47 2.93
C ASP A 332 -6.13 -2.30 2.43
N HIS A 333 -6.57 -1.69 1.34
CA HIS A 333 -5.95 -0.51 0.75
C HIS A 333 -6.80 0.74 0.97
N LEU A 334 -6.37 1.88 0.45
CA LEU A 334 -7.03 3.17 0.63
C LEU A 334 -8.50 3.14 0.17
N LEU A 335 -8.73 2.61 -1.04
CA LEU A 335 -10.06 2.40 -1.63
C LEU A 335 -10.31 0.91 -1.84
N VAL A 336 -11.45 0.44 -1.38
CA VAL A 336 -11.90 -0.94 -1.56
C VAL A 336 -13.01 -1.00 -2.59
N LEU A 337 -12.74 -1.77 -3.65
CA LEU A 337 -13.59 -1.92 -4.80
C LEU A 337 -14.44 -3.18 -4.68
N LYS A 338 -15.75 -3.03 -4.82
CA LYS A 338 -16.72 -4.12 -5.05
C LYS A 338 -17.24 -4.08 -6.48
N ASN A 339 -18.02 -5.09 -6.86
CA ASN A 339 -18.57 -5.15 -8.20
C ASN A 339 -19.44 -3.94 -8.56
N ASP A 340 -20.17 -3.41 -7.59
CA ASP A 340 -21.20 -2.37 -7.74
C ASP A 340 -20.94 -1.11 -6.93
N SER A 341 -19.85 -1.05 -6.17
CA SER A 341 -19.58 0.04 -5.26
C SER A 341 -18.10 0.20 -4.96
N VAL A 342 -17.73 1.35 -4.43
CA VAL A 342 -16.41 1.65 -3.92
C VAL A 342 -16.54 2.41 -2.59
N TYR A 343 -15.70 2.09 -1.62
CA TYR A 343 -15.64 2.84 -0.37
C TYR A 343 -14.19 3.13 0.04
N GLY A 344 -14.02 4.30 0.69
CA GLY A 344 -12.76 4.70 1.29
C GLY A 344 -12.61 4.12 2.70
N ARG A 345 -11.41 3.70 3.05
CA ARG A 345 -11.01 3.37 4.41
C ARG A 345 -10.79 4.65 5.22
N THR A 346 -10.56 4.53 6.52
CA THR A 346 -10.32 5.70 7.40
C THR A 346 -9.13 6.54 6.93
N ASN A 347 -8.06 5.93 6.45
CA ASN A 347 -6.90 6.60 5.87
C ASN A 347 -7.18 7.32 4.55
N TYR A 348 -8.16 6.88 3.75
CA TYR A 348 -8.65 7.67 2.61
C TYR A 348 -9.14 9.05 3.05
N TYR A 349 -9.89 9.10 4.15
CA TYR A 349 -10.41 10.37 4.66
C TYR A 349 -9.32 11.22 5.31
N VAL A 350 -8.30 10.61 5.90
CA VAL A 350 -7.10 11.34 6.36
C VAL A 350 -6.42 12.00 5.18
N LEU A 351 -6.06 11.24 4.14
CA LEU A 351 -5.42 11.80 2.94
C LEU A 351 -6.27 12.90 2.30
N LYS A 352 -7.59 12.67 2.22
CA LYS A 352 -8.54 13.67 1.70
C LYS A 352 -8.54 14.96 2.50
N MET A 353 -8.53 14.89 3.85
CA MET A 353 -8.45 16.08 4.68
C MET A 353 -7.17 16.90 4.41
N PHE A 354 -6.03 16.23 4.28
CA PHE A 354 -4.77 16.90 3.93
C PHE A 354 -4.83 17.53 2.54
N SER A 355 -5.32 16.79 1.54
CA SER A 355 -5.38 17.26 0.16
C SER A 355 -6.36 18.39 -0.08
N GLU A 356 -7.47 18.44 0.68
CA GLU A 356 -8.47 19.53 0.58
C GLU A 356 -8.10 20.79 1.38
N ASN A 357 -7.17 20.67 2.34
CA ASN A 357 -6.77 21.74 3.24
C ASN A 357 -5.28 22.08 3.12
N ARG A 358 -4.74 22.08 1.90
CA ARG A 358 -3.35 22.44 1.65
C ARG A 358 -3.11 23.92 1.97
N PRO A 359 -2.22 24.26 2.93
CA PRO A 359 -1.94 25.64 3.29
C PRO A 359 -0.89 26.26 2.37
N ASP A 360 -0.95 27.57 2.15
CA ASP A 360 0.10 28.31 1.45
C ASP A 360 1.34 28.52 2.33
N VAL A 361 1.15 28.55 3.65
CA VAL A 361 2.21 28.74 4.65
C VAL A 361 1.94 27.94 5.91
N ASN A 362 3.00 27.37 6.48
CA ASN A 362 2.98 26.80 7.81
C ASN A 362 3.32 27.85 8.85
N LEU A 363 2.45 28.01 9.85
CA LEU A 363 2.73 28.88 10.99
C LEU A 363 3.45 28.06 12.06
N HIS A 364 4.51 28.64 12.63
CA HIS A 364 5.14 28.05 13.80
C HIS A 364 4.11 27.91 14.93
N THR A 365 3.86 26.68 15.38
CA THR A 365 2.85 26.38 16.38
C THR A 365 3.50 25.64 17.54
N ASP A 366 3.46 26.20 18.73
CA ASP A 366 3.87 25.56 19.97
C ASP A 366 2.61 25.05 20.68
N LEU A 367 2.31 23.77 20.56
CA LEU A 367 1.19 23.13 21.25
C LEU A 367 1.61 22.76 22.67
N LYS A 368 1.07 23.47 23.65
CA LYS A 368 1.16 23.08 25.05
C LYS A 368 -0.12 22.34 25.43
N PRO A 369 -0.08 21.01 25.58
CA PRO A 369 -1.24 20.28 26.05
C PRO A 369 -1.67 20.83 27.41
N ALA A 370 -2.97 21.01 27.61
CA ALA A 370 -3.53 21.50 28.86
C ALA A 370 -3.29 20.53 30.05
N SER A 371 -2.88 19.32 29.73
CA SER A 371 -2.46 18.27 30.68
C SER A 371 -1.12 17.69 30.21
N PRO A 372 -0.13 17.53 31.10
CA PRO A 372 1.24 17.17 30.70
C PRO A 372 1.42 15.76 30.14
N GLU A 373 0.39 14.94 30.11
CA GLU A 373 0.45 13.59 29.52
C GLU A 373 -0.87 13.27 28.80
N PRO A 374 -0.87 12.68 27.60
CA PRO A 374 -1.96 11.83 27.21
C PRO A 374 -1.91 10.63 28.16
N VAL A 375 -2.70 10.67 29.20
CA VAL A 375 -2.88 9.51 30.05
C VAL A 375 -3.62 8.50 29.20
N PHE A 376 -2.89 7.63 28.49
CA PHE A 376 -3.39 6.31 28.17
C PHE A 376 -3.64 5.65 29.52
N ARG A 377 -4.80 5.87 30.08
CA ARG A 377 -5.24 5.13 31.26
C ARG A 377 -5.44 3.69 30.81
N THR A 378 -4.41 2.90 30.97
CA THR A 378 -4.47 1.45 30.85
C THR A 378 -5.05 0.85 32.13
N ASN A 379 -6.13 1.48 32.64
CA ASN A 379 -6.85 0.92 33.77
C ASN A 379 -7.47 -0.39 33.29
N GLY A 380 -7.10 -1.49 33.87
CA GLY A 380 -7.66 -2.79 33.48
C GLY A 380 -7.02 -3.95 34.24
N PHE A 381 -7.51 -5.13 33.93
CA PHE A 381 -6.97 -6.35 34.52
C PHE A 381 -5.56 -6.65 34.00
N ILE A 382 -4.86 -7.48 34.76
CA ILE A 382 -3.63 -8.16 34.29
C ILE A 382 -3.92 -9.65 34.04
N GLY A 383 -3.04 -10.27 33.26
CA GLY A 383 -3.16 -11.68 32.93
C GLY A 383 -1.85 -12.35 32.56
N LEU A 384 -1.90 -13.66 32.46
CA LEU A 384 -0.82 -14.49 31.97
C LEU A 384 -1.29 -15.34 30.80
N GLY A 385 -0.41 -15.56 29.85
CA GLY A 385 -0.73 -16.38 28.67
C GLY A 385 0.48 -17.13 28.13
N THR A 386 0.21 -17.99 27.18
CA THR A 386 1.22 -18.64 26.33
C THR A 386 0.69 -18.79 24.91
N ASN A 387 1.61 -18.84 23.95
CA ASN A 387 1.26 -19.17 22.58
C ASN A 387 1.99 -20.46 22.20
N ASN A 388 1.23 -21.51 21.84
CA ASN A 388 1.78 -22.82 21.47
C ASN A 388 2.91 -23.32 22.38
N THR A 389 2.83 -23.04 23.70
CA THR A 389 3.92 -23.21 24.66
C THR A 389 3.38 -23.70 25.99
N GLU A 390 4.07 -24.65 26.56
CA GLU A 390 3.93 -25.11 27.94
C GLU A 390 4.89 -24.27 28.82
N ALA A 391 4.36 -23.64 29.88
CA ALA A 391 5.13 -22.77 30.74
C ALA A 391 4.73 -22.87 32.21
N GLN A 392 5.63 -22.43 33.06
CA GLN A 392 5.44 -22.30 34.53
C GLN A 392 5.70 -20.89 34.99
N PHE A 393 4.89 -20.41 35.93
CA PHE A 393 4.95 -19.06 36.49
C PHE A 393 5.03 -19.13 38.02
N LYS A 394 5.77 -18.20 38.62
CA LYS A 394 5.85 -18.04 40.07
C LYS A 394 6.23 -16.62 40.51
N ASP A 395 6.06 -16.35 41.77
CA ASP A 395 6.48 -15.10 42.40
C ASP A 395 5.89 -13.86 41.71
N LEU A 396 4.61 -13.90 41.28
CA LEU A 396 3.95 -12.75 40.68
C LEU A 396 3.70 -11.66 41.74
N LYS A 397 4.12 -10.45 41.40
CA LYS A 397 3.88 -9.23 42.19
C LYS A 397 3.36 -8.13 41.30
N VAL A 398 2.46 -7.32 41.80
CA VAL A 398 2.02 -6.08 41.21
C VAL A 398 2.29 -4.92 42.15
N ILE A 399 3.03 -3.96 41.68
CA ILE A 399 3.52 -2.81 42.46
C ILE A 399 2.90 -1.55 41.82
N VAL A 400 2.24 -0.73 42.64
CA VAL A 400 1.67 0.57 42.24
C VAL A 400 2.26 1.64 43.13
N ASN A 401 2.79 2.72 42.57
CA ASN A 401 3.43 3.80 43.31
C ASN A 401 4.51 3.34 44.33
N GLY A 402 5.20 2.23 44.02
CA GLY A 402 6.24 1.64 44.87
C GLY A 402 5.71 0.73 46.01
N GLU A 403 4.40 0.56 46.13
CA GLU A 403 3.78 -0.35 47.09
C GLU A 403 3.37 -1.66 46.38
N GLU A 404 3.70 -2.79 47.03
CA GLU A 404 3.28 -4.13 46.57
C GLU A 404 1.81 -4.34 46.92
N ILE A 405 0.92 -4.17 45.92
CA ILE A 405 -0.55 -4.22 46.15
C ILE A 405 -1.14 -5.60 45.87
N TYR A 406 -0.41 -6.47 45.18
CA TYR A 406 -0.82 -7.86 44.92
C TYR A 406 0.42 -8.75 44.86
N THR A 407 0.38 -9.87 45.55
CA THR A 407 1.38 -10.93 45.50
C THR A 407 0.65 -12.26 45.40
N SER A 408 0.95 -13.05 44.40
CA SER A 408 0.38 -14.38 44.24
C SER A 408 1.39 -15.47 44.59
N GLY A 409 1.06 -16.28 45.61
CA GLY A 409 1.61 -17.61 45.80
C GLY A 409 0.79 -18.69 45.13
N TRP A 410 -0.15 -18.28 44.27
CA TRP A 410 -1.11 -19.10 43.52
C TRP A 410 -2.17 -19.82 44.33
N SER A 411 -2.15 -19.69 45.68
CA SER A 411 -3.21 -20.27 46.52
C SER A 411 -4.59 -19.64 46.28
N ASP A 412 -4.62 -18.43 45.72
CA ASP A 412 -5.81 -17.67 45.38
C ASP A 412 -6.18 -17.78 43.89
N PHE A 413 -5.48 -18.64 43.10
CA PHE A 413 -5.69 -18.76 41.66
C PHE A 413 -7.12 -19.17 41.30
N VAL A 414 -7.68 -20.12 42.02
CA VAL A 414 -9.05 -20.61 41.75
C VAL A 414 -10.11 -19.54 42.09
N ASP A 415 -9.82 -18.68 43.09
CA ASP A 415 -10.82 -17.74 43.59
C ASP A 415 -10.78 -16.38 42.88
N LYS A 416 -9.61 -15.99 42.33
CA LYS A 416 -9.38 -14.65 41.80
C LYS A 416 -9.05 -14.60 40.31
N TRP A 417 -8.69 -15.73 39.73
CA TRP A 417 -8.30 -15.79 38.33
C TRP A 417 -9.36 -16.50 37.50
N THR A 418 -9.68 -15.93 36.38
CA THR A 418 -10.57 -16.55 35.37
C THR A 418 -9.74 -17.15 34.25
N ILE A 419 -9.92 -18.44 34.01
CA ILE A 419 -9.32 -19.15 32.89
C ILE A 419 -10.18 -18.90 31.66
N ILE A 420 -9.66 -18.15 30.70
CA ILE A 420 -10.33 -17.89 29.42
C ILE A 420 -10.05 -19.03 28.45
N ARG A 421 -8.78 -19.48 28.37
CA ARG A 421 -8.33 -20.56 27.48
C ARG A 421 -7.10 -21.23 28.11
N GLY A 422 -6.93 -22.52 27.81
CA GLY A 422 -5.76 -23.29 28.25
C GLY A 422 -6.03 -24.23 29.39
N ASP A 423 -5.07 -25.13 29.66
CA ASP A 423 -5.10 -26.08 30.78
C ASP A 423 -4.13 -25.60 31.86
N TRP A 424 -4.70 -24.97 32.90
CA TRP A 424 -3.99 -24.32 33.97
C TRP A 424 -4.10 -25.11 35.26
N LYS A 425 -2.97 -25.38 35.91
CA LYS A 425 -2.91 -26.08 37.19
C LYS A 425 -1.97 -25.41 38.15
N MET A 426 -2.37 -25.37 39.39
CA MET A 426 -1.53 -24.95 40.51
C MET A 426 -0.88 -26.18 41.16
N GLU A 427 0.42 -26.13 41.32
CA GLU A 427 1.22 -27.14 42.04
C GLU A 427 2.18 -26.47 43.04
N GLY A 428 1.77 -26.43 44.29
CA GLY A 428 2.50 -25.70 45.33
C GLY A 428 2.51 -24.17 45.07
N ASN A 429 3.67 -23.58 44.82
CA ASN A 429 3.83 -22.18 44.50
C ASN A 429 4.07 -21.94 42.98
N LEU A 430 3.79 -22.94 42.14
CA LEU A 430 3.91 -22.86 40.68
C LEU A 430 2.53 -22.89 40.04
N LEU A 431 2.30 -22.00 39.11
CA LEU A 431 1.19 -22.05 38.18
C LEU A 431 1.69 -22.59 36.86
N SER A 432 1.14 -23.71 36.39
CA SER A 432 1.56 -24.38 35.15
C SER A 432 0.47 -24.28 34.10
N GLN A 433 0.85 -23.96 32.86
CA GLN A 433 0.01 -24.04 31.67
C GLN A 433 0.58 -25.15 30.78
N SER A 434 -0.22 -26.18 30.44
CA SER A 434 0.24 -27.38 29.76
C SER A 434 -0.30 -27.57 28.34
N GLN A 435 -1.36 -26.87 27.94
CA GLN A 435 -1.95 -27.04 26.61
C GLN A 435 -1.16 -26.28 25.53
N LYS A 436 -0.74 -27.01 24.47
CA LYS A 436 -0.12 -26.44 23.26
C LYS A 436 -1.13 -26.30 22.13
N GLY A 437 -0.71 -25.57 21.07
CA GLY A 437 -1.51 -25.40 19.86
C GLY A 437 -2.61 -24.36 19.98
N ILE A 438 -2.66 -23.62 21.09
CA ILE A 438 -3.63 -22.54 21.32
C ILE A 438 -2.97 -21.31 21.94
N ASP A 439 -3.68 -20.20 21.93
CA ASP A 439 -3.42 -19.02 22.73
C ASP A 439 -4.06 -19.20 24.13
N ALA A 440 -3.29 -19.68 25.10
CA ALA A 440 -3.75 -19.81 26.47
C ALA A 440 -3.78 -18.44 27.16
N LEU A 441 -4.82 -18.21 27.98
CA LEU A 441 -5.02 -16.97 28.72
C LEU A 441 -5.74 -17.21 30.04
N ALA A 442 -5.16 -16.69 31.12
CA ALA A 442 -5.81 -16.56 32.42
C ALA A 442 -5.68 -15.09 32.89
N ILE A 443 -6.75 -14.54 33.43
CA ILE A 443 -6.84 -13.12 33.83
C ILE A 443 -7.20 -12.98 35.30
N LEU A 444 -6.66 -11.94 35.93
CA LEU A 444 -6.97 -11.54 37.31
C LEU A 444 -8.05 -10.46 37.25
N GLU A 445 -9.30 -10.83 37.48
CA GLU A 445 -10.47 -9.95 37.28
C GLU A 445 -10.92 -9.21 38.55
N ASP A 446 -10.43 -9.57 39.73
CA ASP A 446 -10.92 -9.02 41.00
C ASP A 446 -10.59 -7.55 41.21
N ARG A 447 -9.74 -6.97 40.39
CA ARG A 447 -9.31 -5.56 40.45
C ARG A 447 -8.74 -5.04 39.14
N GLU A 448 -8.82 -3.74 38.98
CA GLU A 448 -8.15 -2.99 37.94
C GLU A 448 -6.84 -2.39 38.44
N PHE A 449 -5.85 -2.33 37.57
CA PHE A 449 -4.56 -1.78 37.83
C PHE A 449 -4.30 -0.58 36.92
N ASP A 450 -3.74 0.48 37.46
CA ASP A 450 -3.30 1.67 36.77
C ASP A 450 -1.83 1.92 37.12
N ASP A 451 -1.01 2.30 36.14
CA ASP A 451 0.43 2.60 36.35
C ASP A 451 1.15 1.58 37.20
N CYS A 452 1.14 0.32 36.85
CA CYS A 452 1.71 -0.73 37.67
C CYS A 452 3.01 -1.33 37.12
N THR A 453 3.87 -1.81 38.01
CA THR A 453 4.97 -2.71 37.69
C THR A 453 4.55 -4.15 37.94
N ILE A 454 4.73 -5.01 36.96
CA ILE A 454 4.46 -6.45 37.09
C ILE A 454 5.80 -7.18 37.13
N GLU A 455 6.06 -7.87 38.26
CA GLU A 455 7.22 -8.71 38.44
C GLU A 455 6.81 -10.17 38.56
N LEU A 456 7.45 -11.06 37.83
CA LEU A 456 7.23 -12.49 37.97
C LEU A 456 8.44 -13.31 37.47
N LYS A 457 8.46 -14.57 37.82
CA LYS A 457 9.37 -15.55 37.21
C LYS A 457 8.59 -16.49 36.33
N ALA A 458 9.01 -16.61 35.08
CA ALA A 458 8.43 -17.54 34.10
C ALA A 458 9.49 -18.48 33.56
N LYS A 459 9.07 -19.73 33.29
CA LYS A 459 9.93 -20.77 32.71
C LYS A 459 9.18 -21.46 31.59
N LYS A 460 9.72 -21.42 30.39
CA LYS A 460 9.27 -22.23 29.26
C LYS A 460 9.68 -23.68 29.49
N ILE A 461 8.74 -24.60 29.34
CA ILE A 461 8.96 -26.05 29.48
C ILE A 461 9.13 -26.68 28.10
N SER A 462 8.21 -26.37 27.19
CA SER A 462 8.26 -26.88 25.81
C SER A 462 7.39 -26.00 24.88
N GLY A 463 7.49 -26.19 23.55
CA GLY A 463 6.71 -25.44 22.56
C GLY A 463 7.59 -24.54 21.70
N THR A 464 7.00 -23.92 20.67
CA THR A 464 7.73 -23.11 19.67
C THR A 464 7.86 -21.66 20.07
N GLU A 465 6.85 -21.11 20.75
CA GLU A 465 6.78 -19.70 21.16
C GLU A 465 7.11 -19.52 22.65
N GLY A 466 6.79 -18.37 23.20
CA GLY A 466 7.05 -18.04 24.59
C GLY A 466 5.81 -17.87 25.46
N PHE A 467 5.89 -16.97 26.40
CA PHE A 467 4.80 -16.65 27.30
C PHE A 467 4.43 -15.16 27.22
N ARG A 468 3.25 -14.85 27.74
CA ARG A 468 2.65 -13.51 27.63
C ARG A 468 2.35 -12.92 29.00
N ILE A 469 2.63 -11.64 29.14
CA ILE A 469 2.14 -10.81 30.23
C ILE A 469 1.08 -9.90 29.65
N VAL A 470 -0.13 -9.99 30.19
CA VAL A 470 -1.30 -9.21 29.74
C VAL A 470 -1.56 -8.09 30.74
N PHE A 471 -1.92 -6.91 30.25
CA PHE A 471 -2.20 -5.74 31.08
C PHE A 471 -3.20 -4.81 30.39
N GLY A 472 -3.78 -3.88 31.16
CA GLY A 472 -4.73 -2.89 30.66
C GLY A 472 -5.96 -3.50 29.99
N GLY A 473 -6.38 -4.70 30.41
CA GLY A 473 -7.48 -5.40 29.78
C GLY A 473 -8.84 -4.93 30.30
N THR A 474 -9.78 -4.73 29.39
CA THR A 474 -11.20 -4.44 29.72
C THR A 474 -12.08 -5.67 29.62
N ASP A 475 -11.72 -6.60 28.74
CA ASP A 475 -12.37 -7.90 28.59
C ASP A 475 -11.42 -8.89 27.87
N SER A 476 -11.83 -10.13 27.71
CA SER A 476 -11.02 -11.22 27.12
C SER A 476 -10.62 -11.01 25.62
N ASN A 477 -11.11 -9.98 24.97
CA ASN A 477 -10.83 -9.64 23.59
C ASN A 477 -10.19 -8.26 23.42
N ASN A 478 -10.09 -7.49 24.52
CA ASN A 478 -9.56 -6.14 24.50
C ASN A 478 -8.53 -5.95 25.62
N TYR A 479 -7.25 -6.06 25.32
CA TYR A 479 -6.14 -5.95 26.25
C TYR A 479 -4.81 -5.67 25.55
N PHE A 480 -3.82 -5.25 26.28
CA PHE A 480 -2.42 -5.19 25.85
C PHE A 480 -1.64 -6.40 26.33
N MET A 481 -0.60 -6.80 25.61
CA MET A 481 0.31 -7.85 26.02
C MET A 481 1.76 -7.62 25.62
N ALA A 482 2.67 -8.06 26.46
CA ALA A 482 4.06 -8.33 26.11
C ALA A 482 4.17 -9.82 25.74
N ASP A 483 4.44 -10.13 24.48
CA ASP A 483 4.65 -11.48 23.96
C ASP A 483 6.15 -11.78 23.98
N ILE A 484 6.60 -12.50 24.99
CA ILE A 484 8.01 -12.77 25.27
C ILE A 484 8.39 -14.13 24.71
N GLY A 485 9.36 -14.17 23.79
CA GLY A 485 9.74 -15.38 23.05
C GLY A 485 8.84 -15.65 21.84
N SER A 486 8.35 -14.62 21.20
CA SER A 486 7.65 -14.67 19.91
C SER A 486 8.60 -15.04 18.77
N HIS A 487 8.07 -15.47 17.62
CA HIS A 487 8.84 -15.87 16.44
C HIS A 487 9.92 -16.93 16.76
N THR A 488 9.47 -18.09 17.19
CA THR A 488 10.38 -19.20 17.54
C THR A 488 11.36 -18.91 18.68
N ASN A 489 10.93 -18.06 19.62
CA ASN A 489 11.66 -17.66 20.83
C ASN A 489 12.79 -16.63 20.60
N GLU A 490 12.68 -15.84 19.53
CA GLU A 490 13.74 -14.88 19.15
C GLU A 490 13.42 -13.41 19.47
N SER A 491 12.16 -13.07 19.80
CA SER A 491 11.74 -11.69 19.97
C SER A 491 10.85 -11.44 21.18
N VAL A 492 10.80 -10.20 21.61
CA VAL A 492 9.78 -9.66 22.51
C VAL A 492 8.97 -8.64 21.74
N ILE A 493 7.66 -8.83 21.69
CA ILE A 493 6.76 -7.96 20.93
C ILE A 493 5.66 -7.46 21.85
N PHE A 494 5.42 -6.15 21.83
CA PHE A 494 4.24 -5.57 22.45
C PHE A 494 3.08 -5.57 21.44
N ARG A 495 1.89 -5.96 21.90
CA ARG A 495 0.70 -6.05 21.08
C ARG A 495 -0.51 -5.45 21.79
N GLU A 496 -1.36 -4.80 21.02
CA GLU A 496 -2.74 -4.57 21.38
C GLU A 496 -3.59 -5.73 20.85
N VAL A 497 -4.48 -6.26 21.65
CA VAL A 497 -5.50 -7.23 21.25
C VAL A 497 -6.85 -6.55 21.35
N ASN A 498 -7.58 -6.54 20.27
CA ASN A 498 -8.95 -6.02 20.20
C ASN A 498 -9.86 -7.05 19.52
N ASN A 499 -11.15 -6.75 19.39
CA ASN A 499 -12.13 -7.65 18.77
C ASN A 499 -11.76 -8.11 17.34
N GLU A 500 -10.80 -7.46 16.70
CA GLU A 500 -10.32 -7.80 15.35
C GLU A 500 -9.05 -8.68 15.38
N GLY A 501 -8.44 -8.86 16.54
CA GLY A 501 -7.24 -9.68 16.79
C GLY A 501 -6.01 -8.87 17.19
N PRO A 502 -4.85 -9.52 17.36
CA PRO A 502 -3.64 -8.88 17.86
C PRO A 502 -2.98 -7.98 16.82
N ILE A 503 -2.62 -6.77 17.25
CA ILE A 503 -1.89 -5.76 16.47
C ILE A 503 -0.54 -5.54 17.16
N SER A 504 0.57 -5.60 16.42
CA SER A 504 1.89 -5.24 16.98
C SER A 504 1.99 -3.73 17.16
N LEU A 505 2.46 -3.33 18.34
CA LEU A 505 2.69 -1.93 18.71
C LEU A 505 4.11 -1.50 18.36
#